data_d6b007430614b6631d179fc5c7496f8b
#
_entry.id   d6b007430614b6631d179fc5c7496f8b
#
_cell.length_a   1.000
_cell.length_b   1.000
_cell.length_c   1.000
_cell.angle_alpha   90.00
_cell.angle_beta   90.00
_cell.angle_gamma   90.00
#
_symmetry.space_group_name_H-M   'P 1'
#
loop_
_entity.id
_entity.type
_entity.pdbx_description
1 polymer ?
#
loop_
_entity_poly.entity_id
_entity_poly.type
_entity_poly.pdbx_seq_one_letter_code
_entity_poly.pdbx_strand_id
1 'polypeptide(L)'
;DPQAGIGEIRLPAMQPGSSIMPGKINPVMPMMMQQLAFALAGNDLAVALASMAGQLEINHFEPVIAVRLFESTRLLTNGSRLFADKCISGIEARQDRALGLLLNSPALATVMVSNLGYAKVSAIVKQADKDGVPFVEAMIAMGLMDRDGVKALVKRAVQPVS
;
A
#
# COMPACT_ATOMS: atom_id res chain seq x y z
N ASP A 1 3.44 -9.80 7.26
CA ASP A 1 2.69 -11.05 7.06
C ASP A 1 1.26 -10.72 6.61
N PRO A 2 0.81 -11.20 5.42
CA PRO A 2 -0.55 -10.94 4.91
C PRO A 2 -1.68 -11.51 5.80
N GLN A 3 -1.38 -12.45 6.66
CA GLN A 3 -2.35 -13.04 7.58
C GLN A 3 -2.50 -12.24 8.88
N ALA A 4 -1.41 -11.64 9.37
CA ALA A 4 -1.36 -10.88 10.61
C ALA A 4 -1.35 -9.35 10.40
N GLY A 5 -1.11 -8.87 9.19
CA GLY A 5 -1.12 -7.46 8.82
C GLY A 5 -2.41 -7.01 8.14
N ILE A 6 -2.37 -5.88 7.46
CA ILE A 6 -3.50 -5.29 6.73
C ILE A 6 -4.03 -6.30 5.70
N GLY A 7 -3.17 -6.84 4.84
CA GLY A 7 -3.46 -7.96 3.95
C GLY A 7 -4.52 -7.69 2.88
N GLU A 8 -4.71 -6.45 2.46
CA GLU A 8 -5.70 -6.08 1.42
C GLU A 8 -5.27 -6.48 0.02
N ILE A 9 -3.96 -6.66 -0.19
CA ILE A 9 -3.39 -7.17 -1.44
C ILE A 9 -2.58 -8.42 -1.18
N ARG A 10 -2.46 -9.25 -2.21
CA ARG A 10 -1.58 -10.41 -2.26
C ARG A 10 -0.54 -10.19 -3.34
N LEU A 11 0.73 -10.32 -2.97
CA LEU A 11 1.85 -10.26 -3.90
C LEU A 11 2.17 -11.67 -4.42
N PRO A 12 2.69 -11.81 -5.64
CA PRO A 12 3.22 -13.09 -6.14
C PRO A 12 4.28 -13.67 -5.22
N ALA A 13 4.18 -14.96 -4.93
CA ALA A 13 5.19 -15.69 -4.17
C ALA A 13 6.41 -15.98 -5.05
N MET A 14 7.57 -15.44 -4.68
CA MET A 14 8.81 -15.63 -5.45
C MET A 14 9.67 -16.77 -4.93
N GLN A 15 9.70 -16.96 -3.61
CA GLN A 15 10.49 -18.00 -2.96
C GLN A 15 9.97 -18.25 -1.54
N PRO A 16 10.29 -19.41 -0.92
CA PRO A 16 10.04 -19.64 0.49
C PRO A 16 10.73 -18.56 1.34
N GLY A 17 10.03 -18.02 2.32
CA GLY A 17 10.54 -16.95 3.17
C GLY A 17 11.34 -17.42 4.38
N SER A 18 11.32 -18.73 4.68
CA SER A 18 12.02 -19.32 5.82
C SER A 18 12.11 -20.83 5.67
N SER A 19 13.21 -21.41 6.14
CA SER A 19 13.37 -22.86 6.29
C SER A 19 12.68 -23.43 7.55
N ILE A 20 12.34 -22.56 8.53
CA ILE A 20 11.80 -22.95 9.83
C ILE A 20 10.29 -22.73 9.89
N MET A 21 9.77 -21.71 9.18
CA MET A 21 8.34 -21.36 9.21
C MET A 21 7.66 -21.79 7.92
N PRO A 22 6.93 -22.92 7.90
CA PRO A 22 6.17 -23.35 6.72
C PRO A 22 5.17 -22.28 6.28
N GLY A 23 5.09 -22.04 4.97
CA GLY A 23 4.15 -21.08 4.39
C GLY A 23 4.54 -19.60 4.53
N LYS A 24 5.67 -19.27 5.17
CA LYS A 24 6.16 -17.90 5.20
C LYS A 24 6.64 -17.47 3.81
N ILE A 25 6.12 -16.35 3.33
CA ILE A 25 6.54 -15.70 2.07
C ILE A 25 6.98 -14.29 2.40
N ASN A 26 8.20 -13.93 1.98
CA ASN A 26 8.69 -12.57 2.11
C ASN A 26 8.39 -11.77 0.83
N PRO A 27 8.15 -10.45 0.93
CA PRO A 27 7.94 -9.57 -0.24
C PRO A 27 9.27 -9.25 -0.93
N VAL A 28 9.90 -10.26 -1.53
CA VAL A 28 11.28 -10.20 -2.05
C VAL A 28 11.44 -9.13 -3.12
N MET A 29 10.45 -8.97 -3.99
CA MET A 29 10.51 -7.99 -5.08
C MET A 29 10.47 -6.53 -4.56
N PRO A 30 9.55 -6.13 -3.65
CA PRO A 30 9.64 -4.85 -2.96
C PRO A 30 10.96 -4.65 -2.21
N MET A 31 11.48 -5.68 -1.54
CA MET A 31 12.77 -5.61 -0.84
C MET A 31 13.94 -5.40 -1.80
N MET A 32 13.91 -6.02 -2.99
CA MET A 32 14.87 -5.75 -4.05
C MET A 32 14.85 -4.28 -4.49
N MET A 33 13.66 -3.71 -4.69
CA MET A 33 13.53 -2.30 -5.06
C MET A 33 14.06 -1.35 -3.99
N GLN A 34 13.87 -1.67 -2.70
CA GLN A 34 14.48 -0.90 -1.61
C GLN A 34 16.00 -0.95 -1.64
N GLN A 35 16.61 -2.13 -1.84
CA GLN A 35 18.05 -2.27 -1.95
C GLN A 35 18.60 -1.51 -3.16
N LEU A 36 17.88 -1.53 -4.28
CA LEU A 36 18.21 -0.74 -5.45
C LEU A 36 18.18 0.76 -5.14
N ALA A 37 17.15 1.25 -4.45
CA ALA A 37 17.07 2.64 -4.02
C ALA A 37 18.25 3.05 -3.13
N PHE A 38 18.71 2.18 -2.22
CA PHE A 38 19.91 2.45 -1.40
C PHE A 38 21.17 2.57 -2.25
N ALA A 39 21.35 1.70 -3.26
CA ALA A 39 22.47 1.78 -4.18
C ALA A 39 22.43 3.07 -5.02
N LEU A 40 21.25 3.46 -5.51
CA LEU A 40 21.06 4.70 -6.25
C LEU A 40 21.39 5.93 -5.41
N ALA A 41 20.94 5.97 -4.16
CA ALA A 41 21.26 7.07 -3.23
C ALA A 41 22.79 7.20 -2.99
N GLY A 42 23.48 6.08 -2.88
CA GLY A 42 24.96 6.08 -2.78
C GLY A 42 25.64 6.60 -4.05
N ASN A 43 25.14 6.22 -5.21
CA ASN A 43 25.64 6.70 -6.50
C ASN A 43 25.36 8.20 -6.70
N ASP A 44 24.17 8.66 -6.31
CA ASP A 44 23.79 10.09 -6.37
C ASP A 44 24.72 10.96 -5.50
N LEU A 45 25.00 10.51 -4.29
CA LEU A 45 25.95 11.19 -3.42
C LEU A 45 27.36 11.27 -4.04
N ALA A 46 27.82 10.18 -4.64
CA ALA A 46 29.12 10.15 -5.32
C ALA A 46 29.18 11.15 -6.50
N VAL A 47 28.11 11.24 -7.29
CA VAL A 47 27.96 12.22 -8.37
C VAL A 47 27.97 13.64 -7.83
N ALA A 48 27.22 13.91 -6.76
CA ALA A 48 27.15 15.23 -6.15
C ALA A 48 28.53 15.70 -5.65
N LEU A 49 29.26 14.84 -4.93
CA LEU A 49 30.61 15.15 -4.43
C LEU A 49 31.60 15.37 -5.57
N ALA A 50 31.57 14.53 -6.59
CA ALA A 50 32.44 14.68 -7.76
C ALA A 50 32.15 15.96 -8.55
N SER A 51 30.87 16.33 -8.67
CA SER A 51 30.46 17.60 -9.31
C SER A 51 30.92 18.82 -8.53
N MET A 52 30.82 18.78 -7.20
CA MET A 52 31.28 19.88 -6.33
C MET A 52 32.80 20.10 -6.35
N ALA A 53 33.57 19.06 -6.66
CA ALA A 53 35.03 19.12 -6.68
C ALA A 53 35.60 19.72 -7.99
N GLY A 54 34.77 20.02 -8.98
CA GLY A 54 35.17 20.74 -10.20
C GLY A 54 35.56 22.19 -9.91
N GLN A 55 36.42 22.75 -10.76
CA GLN A 55 36.89 24.14 -10.65
C GLN A 55 36.75 24.87 -11.99
N LEU A 56 36.04 25.99 -12.02
CA LEU A 56 35.89 26.85 -13.19
C LEU A 56 35.50 26.07 -14.48
N GLU A 57 34.46 25.30 -14.42
CA GLU A 57 33.96 24.50 -15.57
C GLU A 57 34.88 23.32 -15.99
N ILE A 58 35.97 23.08 -15.26
CA ILE A 58 36.83 21.92 -15.45
C ILE A 58 36.59 20.93 -14.32
N ASN A 59 36.23 19.70 -14.68
CA ASN A 59 36.01 18.63 -13.72
C ASN A 59 36.79 17.37 -14.07
N HIS A 60 37.82 17.09 -13.30
CA HIS A 60 38.63 15.87 -13.47
C HIS A 60 37.93 14.58 -12.99
N PHE A 61 36.74 14.70 -12.38
CA PHE A 61 35.98 13.59 -11.81
C PHE A 61 34.85 13.10 -12.73
N GLU A 62 34.78 13.59 -13.98
CA GLU A 62 33.81 13.11 -14.98
C GLU A 62 33.78 11.58 -15.13
N PRO A 63 34.91 10.83 -15.08
CA PRO A 63 34.86 9.37 -15.16
C PRO A 63 34.02 8.72 -14.06
N VAL A 64 34.11 9.21 -12.82
CA VAL A 64 33.30 8.67 -11.71
C VAL A 64 31.84 9.04 -11.87
N ILE A 65 31.55 10.26 -12.32
CA ILE A 65 30.17 10.72 -12.61
C ILE A 65 29.55 9.81 -13.69
N ALA A 66 30.25 9.60 -14.79
CA ALA A 66 29.77 8.76 -15.89
C ALA A 66 29.48 7.31 -15.44
N VAL A 67 30.43 6.69 -14.72
CA VAL A 67 30.27 5.31 -14.22
C VAL A 67 29.04 5.21 -13.31
N ARG A 68 28.86 6.15 -12.36
CA ARG A 68 27.71 6.12 -11.42
C ARG A 68 26.38 6.36 -12.11
N LEU A 69 26.33 7.24 -13.10
CA LEU A 69 25.12 7.49 -13.90
C LEU A 69 24.74 6.26 -14.75
N PHE A 70 25.70 5.66 -15.44
CA PHE A 70 25.43 4.45 -16.24
C PHE A 70 25.03 3.26 -15.38
N GLU A 71 25.69 3.06 -14.23
CA GLU A 71 25.32 2.01 -13.29
C GLU A 71 23.89 2.23 -12.77
N SER A 72 23.57 3.43 -12.35
CA SER A 72 22.24 3.81 -11.84
C SER A 72 21.15 3.59 -12.89
N THR A 73 21.38 4.03 -14.11
CA THR A 73 20.45 3.86 -15.23
C THR A 73 20.20 2.38 -15.51
N ARG A 74 21.26 1.57 -15.55
CA ARG A 74 21.17 0.13 -15.78
C ARG A 74 20.42 -0.59 -14.66
N LEU A 75 20.75 -0.28 -13.40
CA LEU A 75 20.08 -0.84 -12.24
C LEU A 75 18.60 -0.50 -12.23
N LEU A 76 18.27 0.78 -12.45
CA LEU A 76 16.90 1.25 -12.45
C LEU A 76 16.08 0.62 -13.58
N THR A 77 16.62 0.58 -14.79
CA THR A 77 15.95 0.00 -15.97
C THR A 77 15.65 -1.49 -15.74
N ASN A 78 16.66 -2.26 -15.32
CA ASN A 78 16.50 -3.69 -15.12
C ASN A 78 15.60 -3.99 -13.91
N GLY A 79 15.79 -3.27 -12.81
CA GLY A 79 15.01 -3.44 -11.59
C GLY A 79 13.53 -3.11 -11.80
N SER A 80 13.23 -2.01 -12.47
CA SER A 80 11.85 -1.61 -12.76
C SER A 80 11.14 -2.62 -13.66
N ARG A 81 11.80 -3.11 -14.71
CA ARG A 81 11.25 -4.15 -15.59
C ARG A 81 10.98 -5.43 -14.81
N LEU A 82 11.96 -5.90 -14.05
CA LEU A 82 11.81 -7.11 -13.23
C LEU A 82 10.69 -6.97 -12.19
N PHE A 83 10.59 -5.80 -11.57
CA PHE A 83 9.53 -5.50 -10.60
C PHE A 83 8.15 -5.49 -11.25
N ALA A 84 8.02 -4.87 -12.42
CA ALA A 84 6.76 -4.88 -13.18
C ALA A 84 6.34 -6.32 -13.51
N ASP A 85 7.25 -7.12 -14.10
CA ASP A 85 6.96 -8.45 -14.58
C ASP A 85 6.71 -9.47 -13.46
N LYS A 86 7.46 -9.37 -12.36
CA LYS A 86 7.44 -10.40 -11.28
C LYS A 86 6.63 -10.00 -10.06
N CYS A 87 6.21 -8.75 -9.95
CA CYS A 87 5.43 -8.26 -8.81
C CYS A 87 4.14 -7.59 -9.26
N ILE A 88 4.22 -6.46 -9.97
CA ILE A 88 3.07 -5.61 -10.24
C ILE A 88 2.01 -6.35 -11.07
N SER A 89 2.41 -7.05 -12.13
CA SER A 89 1.49 -7.78 -13.01
C SER A 89 0.71 -8.91 -12.32
N GLY A 90 1.19 -9.38 -11.17
CA GLY A 90 0.57 -10.47 -10.42
C GLY A 90 0.01 -10.04 -9.05
N ILE A 91 -0.22 -8.74 -8.83
CA ILE A 91 -0.90 -8.28 -7.61
C ILE A 91 -2.37 -8.66 -7.68
N GLU A 92 -2.85 -9.30 -6.63
CA GLU A 92 -4.26 -9.67 -6.45
C GLU A 92 -4.90 -8.85 -5.33
N ALA A 93 -6.08 -8.27 -5.58
CA ALA A 93 -6.87 -7.60 -4.54
C ALA A 93 -7.60 -8.65 -3.69
N ARG A 94 -7.50 -8.56 -2.37
CA ARG A 94 -8.27 -9.37 -1.43
C ARG A 94 -9.54 -8.63 -1.02
N GLN A 95 -10.53 -8.65 -1.90
CA GLN A 95 -11.76 -7.88 -1.77
C GLN A 95 -12.50 -8.13 -0.46
N ASP A 96 -12.60 -9.38 -0.02
CA ASP A 96 -13.27 -9.72 1.24
C ASP A 96 -12.54 -9.13 2.44
N ARG A 97 -11.20 -9.10 2.43
CA ARG A 97 -10.39 -8.51 3.48
C ARG A 97 -10.56 -6.99 3.51
N ALA A 98 -10.46 -6.34 2.36
CA ALA A 98 -10.66 -4.89 2.22
C ALA A 98 -12.06 -4.48 2.67
N LEU A 99 -13.09 -5.22 2.24
CA LEU A 99 -14.46 -4.98 2.68
C LEU A 99 -14.60 -5.17 4.20
N GLY A 100 -14.03 -6.22 4.76
CA GLY A 100 -14.05 -6.47 6.21
C GLY A 100 -13.41 -5.33 7.02
N LEU A 101 -12.26 -4.81 6.57
CA LEU A 101 -11.60 -3.68 7.19
C LEU A 101 -12.45 -2.40 7.08
N LEU A 102 -13.05 -2.15 5.92
CA LEU A 102 -13.93 -0.99 5.72
C LEU A 102 -15.18 -1.06 6.61
N LEU A 103 -15.82 -2.23 6.71
CA LEU A 103 -17.02 -2.41 7.56
C LEU A 103 -16.71 -2.21 9.06
N ASN A 104 -15.48 -2.42 9.48
CA ASN A 104 -15.04 -2.18 10.86
C ASN A 104 -14.43 -0.77 11.05
N SER A 105 -14.33 0.04 9.98
CA SER A 105 -13.73 1.36 10.03
C SER A 105 -14.75 2.44 10.40
N PRO A 106 -14.41 3.40 11.27
CA PRO A 106 -15.21 4.60 11.53
C PRO A 106 -15.47 5.44 10.26
N ALA A 107 -14.64 5.31 9.23
CA ALA A 107 -14.82 6.01 7.95
C ALA A 107 -16.16 5.66 7.27
N LEU A 108 -16.71 4.46 7.55
CA LEU A 108 -18.01 4.06 7.03
C LEU A 108 -19.14 4.98 7.52
N ALA A 109 -19.04 5.50 8.74
CA ALA A 109 -20.01 6.45 9.27
C ALA A 109 -20.16 7.68 8.35
N THR A 110 -19.05 8.19 7.80
CA THR A 110 -19.06 9.33 6.87
C THR A 110 -19.85 9.01 5.59
N VAL A 111 -19.67 7.81 5.04
CA VAL A 111 -20.41 7.35 3.84
C VAL A 111 -21.92 7.25 4.13
N MET A 112 -22.29 6.88 5.35
CA MET A 112 -23.70 6.75 5.76
C MET A 112 -24.41 8.08 6.00
N VAL A 113 -23.70 9.19 6.17
CA VAL A 113 -24.31 10.51 6.42
C VAL A 113 -25.24 10.93 5.29
N SER A 114 -24.86 10.66 4.03
CA SER A 114 -25.69 11.00 2.86
C SER A 114 -27.03 10.24 2.82
N ASN A 115 -27.11 9.06 3.44
CA ASN A 115 -28.30 8.20 3.42
C ASN A 115 -29.15 8.31 4.69
N LEU A 116 -28.52 8.44 5.84
CA LEU A 116 -29.17 8.42 7.15
C LEU A 116 -29.27 9.81 7.79
N GLY A 117 -28.50 10.78 7.32
CA GLY A 117 -28.35 12.09 7.92
C GLY A 117 -27.41 12.11 9.13
N TYR A 118 -26.75 13.24 9.36
CA TYR A 118 -25.71 13.41 10.38
C TYR A 118 -26.18 13.05 11.80
N ALA A 119 -27.39 13.48 12.21
CA ALA A 119 -27.89 13.26 13.56
C ALA A 119 -28.03 11.76 13.89
N LYS A 120 -28.58 10.96 12.96
CA LYS A 120 -28.72 9.51 13.14
C LYS A 120 -27.36 8.82 13.15
N VAL A 121 -26.47 9.17 12.23
CA VAL A 121 -25.12 8.60 12.18
C VAL A 121 -24.34 8.92 13.47
N SER A 122 -24.43 10.14 13.98
CA SER A 122 -23.81 10.53 15.24
C SER A 122 -24.35 9.72 16.43
N ALA A 123 -25.65 9.43 16.46
CA ALA A 123 -26.26 8.58 17.50
C ALA A 123 -25.75 7.14 17.42
N ILE A 124 -25.61 6.58 16.21
CA ILE A 124 -25.06 5.22 16.00
C ILE A 124 -23.60 5.16 16.46
N VAL A 125 -22.77 6.15 16.10
CA VAL A 125 -21.36 6.21 16.52
C VAL A 125 -21.25 6.22 18.05
N LYS A 126 -22.02 7.06 18.73
CA LYS A 126 -22.04 7.12 20.20
C LYS A 126 -22.47 5.81 20.85
N GLN A 127 -23.46 5.13 20.24
CA GLN A 127 -23.91 3.83 20.73
C GLN A 127 -22.83 2.75 20.50
N ALA A 128 -22.19 2.74 19.32
CA ALA A 128 -21.09 1.83 18.99
C ALA A 128 -19.91 1.98 19.99
N ASP A 129 -19.51 3.22 20.29
CA ASP A 129 -18.47 3.52 21.26
C ASP A 129 -18.84 3.05 22.66
N LYS A 130 -20.09 3.29 23.08
CA LYS A 130 -20.60 2.87 24.39
C LYS A 130 -20.61 1.35 24.56
N ASP A 131 -21.01 0.64 23.51
CA ASP A 131 -21.15 -0.82 23.52
C ASP A 131 -19.84 -1.55 23.18
N GLY A 132 -18.81 -0.80 22.75
CA GLY A 132 -17.51 -1.37 22.35
C GLY A 132 -17.60 -2.25 21.08
N VAL A 133 -18.56 -1.94 20.18
CA VAL A 133 -18.78 -2.72 18.96
C VAL A 133 -18.51 -1.86 17.70
N PRO A 134 -18.23 -2.49 16.54
CA PRO A 134 -18.11 -1.77 15.27
C PRO A 134 -19.40 -1.02 14.91
N PHE A 135 -19.25 0.10 14.19
CA PHE A 135 -20.36 0.94 13.72
C PHE A 135 -21.47 0.14 13.03
N VAL A 136 -21.10 -0.82 12.18
CA VAL A 136 -22.05 -1.67 11.45
C VAL A 136 -22.89 -2.54 12.40
N GLU A 137 -22.28 -3.10 13.42
CA GLU A 137 -22.97 -3.96 14.40
C GLU A 137 -23.97 -3.12 15.21
N ALA A 138 -23.57 -1.92 15.63
CA ALA A 138 -24.49 -1.00 16.31
C ALA A 138 -25.68 -0.61 15.42
N MET A 139 -25.42 -0.34 14.14
CA MET A 139 -26.48 0.01 13.19
C MET A 139 -27.46 -1.14 12.95
N ILE A 140 -26.98 -2.38 12.86
CA ILE A 140 -27.80 -3.59 12.74
C ILE A 140 -28.63 -3.80 14.02
N ALA A 141 -27.99 -3.67 15.21
CA ALA A 141 -28.68 -3.81 16.49
C ALA A 141 -29.79 -2.77 16.69
N MET A 142 -29.63 -1.58 16.12
CA MET A 142 -30.67 -0.53 16.11
C MET A 142 -31.77 -0.75 15.05
N GLY A 143 -31.69 -1.83 14.26
CA GLY A 143 -32.69 -2.17 13.23
C GLY A 143 -32.74 -1.20 12.04
N LEU A 144 -31.69 -0.44 11.81
CA LEU A 144 -31.64 0.60 10.76
C LEU A 144 -31.31 0.04 9.37
N MET A 145 -30.54 -1.03 9.32
CA MET A 145 -30.15 -1.71 8.08
C MET A 145 -29.61 -3.11 8.40
N ASP A 146 -29.79 -4.06 7.50
CA ASP A 146 -29.17 -5.36 7.61
C ASP A 146 -27.74 -5.35 7.00
N ARG A 147 -26.99 -6.42 7.24
CA ARG A 147 -25.59 -6.54 6.77
C ARG A 147 -25.47 -6.52 5.25
N ASP A 148 -26.45 -7.04 4.53
CA ASP A 148 -26.43 -7.08 3.07
C ASP A 148 -26.78 -5.71 2.48
N GLY A 149 -27.68 -4.97 3.11
CA GLY A 149 -27.96 -3.58 2.79
C GLY A 149 -26.74 -2.68 2.94
N VAL A 150 -25.97 -2.85 4.04
CA VAL A 150 -24.69 -2.14 4.24
C VAL A 150 -23.70 -2.45 3.13
N LYS A 151 -23.50 -3.73 2.79
CA LYS A 151 -22.61 -4.15 1.71
C LYS A 151 -23.02 -3.56 0.36
N ALA A 152 -24.33 -3.57 0.06
CA ALA A 152 -24.86 -3.01 -1.18
C ALA A 152 -24.63 -1.51 -1.28
N LEU A 153 -24.79 -0.79 -0.17
CA LEU A 153 -24.57 0.65 -0.10
C LEU A 153 -23.10 1.01 -0.26
N VAL A 154 -22.22 0.28 0.42
CA VAL A 154 -20.76 0.44 0.27
C VAL A 154 -20.33 0.19 -1.18
N LYS A 155 -20.82 -0.87 -1.82
CA LYS A 155 -20.52 -1.15 -3.24
C LYS A 155 -20.89 0.01 -4.16
N ARG A 156 -22.03 0.68 -3.91
CA ARG A 156 -22.44 1.88 -4.68
C ARG A 156 -21.54 3.08 -4.42
N ALA A 157 -21.13 3.29 -3.17
CA ALA A 157 -20.32 4.43 -2.77
C ALA A 157 -18.88 4.38 -3.29
N VAL A 158 -18.33 3.17 -3.53
CA VAL A 158 -16.96 2.97 -4.05
C VAL A 158 -16.90 2.73 -5.55
N GLN A 159 -18.03 2.73 -6.29
CA GLN A 159 -17.98 2.68 -7.74
C GLN A 159 -17.41 4.01 -8.28
N PRO A 160 -16.43 3.95 -9.21
CA PRO A 160 -15.94 5.16 -9.85
C PRO A 160 -17.12 5.88 -10.52
N VAL A 161 -17.21 7.19 -10.28
CA VAL A 161 -18.15 8.06 -11.01
C VAL A 161 -17.70 8.00 -12.47
N SER A 162 -18.55 7.41 -13.33
CA SER A 162 -18.34 7.30 -14.77
C SER A 162 -18.37 8.66 -15.43
#